data_f2f3a23597f7419b24cb8fe7b1293f58
#
_entry.id   f2f3a23597f7419b24cb8fe7b1293f58
#
_cell.length_a   1.000
_cell.length_b   1.000
_cell.length_c   1.000
_cell.angle_alpha   90.00
_cell.angle_beta   90.00
_cell.angle_gamma   90.00
#
_symmetry.space_group_name_H-M   'P 1'
#
loop_
_entity.id
_entity.type
_entity.pdbx_description
1 polymer ?
#
loop_
_entity_poly.entity_id
_entity_poly.type
_entity_poly.pdbx_seq_one_letter_code
_entity_poly.pdbx_strand_id
1 'polypeptide(L)'
;LRIINAYGPTEATCAVTAVEITPKLAKEERLPIGYQHGEAVTVTLERQDRITLQAESVADDDSVSGEQNHSCSGCITLQGQSVAAGYLGGEKFHGRFVTGDIGYFENGYLWYASRCDDQIKYKGYRIEPGEIEAALTALPGIHQAVVLPRKDRLGRVISLQAVAAATGEPQEEQVRQALASMLPEYMVPRRILFCRALSMTVNGKIDRRKAAALLDQSNVPTDEKERNKCFT
;
A
#
# COMPACT_ATOMS: atom_id res chain seq x y z
N LEU A 1 -16.10 -21.82 -17.46
CA LEU A 1 -15.03 -20.85 -17.20
C LEU A 1 -14.63 -20.95 -15.73
N ARG A 2 -13.34 -21.18 -15.45
CA ARG A 2 -12.80 -21.14 -14.09
C ARG A 2 -12.12 -19.78 -13.89
N ILE A 3 -12.39 -19.13 -12.78
CA ILE A 3 -11.76 -17.85 -12.41
C ILE A 3 -10.92 -18.12 -11.17
N ILE A 4 -9.64 -17.78 -11.22
CA ILE A 4 -8.70 -17.98 -10.12
C ILE A 4 -8.21 -16.61 -9.66
N ASN A 5 -8.34 -16.31 -8.38
CA ASN A 5 -7.66 -15.19 -7.75
C ASN A 5 -6.32 -15.67 -7.20
N ALA A 6 -5.23 -15.04 -7.58
CA ALA A 6 -3.89 -15.41 -7.16
C ALA A 6 -3.17 -14.20 -6.55
N TYR A 7 -2.32 -14.47 -5.57
CA TYR A 7 -1.51 -13.45 -4.90
C TYR A 7 -0.06 -13.90 -4.80
N GLY A 8 0.83 -12.96 -4.98
CA GLY A 8 2.26 -13.10 -4.72
C GLY A 8 3.03 -11.92 -5.30
N PRO A 9 4.12 -11.52 -4.63
CA PRO A 9 5.02 -10.48 -5.12
C PRO A 9 5.97 -11.07 -6.20
N THR A 10 6.53 -10.21 -7.02
CA THR A 10 7.57 -10.56 -8.02
C THR A 10 8.78 -11.23 -7.35
N GLU A 11 9.10 -10.81 -6.13
CA GLU A 11 10.18 -11.32 -5.31
C GLU A 11 10.00 -12.79 -4.88
N ALA A 12 8.81 -13.37 -5.10
CA ALA A 12 8.52 -14.78 -4.83
C ALA A 12 7.79 -15.45 -6.02
N THR A 13 8.15 -15.10 -7.26
CA THR A 13 7.71 -15.75 -8.50
C THR A 13 6.20 -15.57 -8.77
N CYS A 14 5.66 -14.40 -8.46
CA CYS A 14 4.34 -13.87 -8.87
C CYS A 14 3.09 -14.52 -8.26
N ALA A 15 3.05 -15.81 -7.92
CA ALA A 15 1.85 -16.45 -7.38
C ALA A 15 2.23 -17.49 -6.33
N VAL A 16 1.99 -17.17 -5.05
CA VAL A 16 2.27 -18.05 -3.90
C VAL A 16 1.00 -18.55 -3.23
N THR A 17 -0.11 -17.85 -3.40
CA THR A 17 -1.43 -18.30 -2.99
C THR A 17 -2.42 -18.18 -4.13
N ALA A 18 -3.45 -19.02 -4.13
CA ALA A 18 -4.49 -19.01 -5.13
C ALA A 18 -5.82 -19.52 -4.54
N VAL A 19 -6.93 -19.11 -5.14
CA VAL A 19 -8.27 -19.61 -4.84
C VAL A 19 -9.15 -19.57 -6.08
N GLU A 20 -9.92 -20.61 -6.32
CA GLU A 20 -10.96 -20.60 -7.34
C GLU A 20 -12.18 -19.81 -6.85
N ILE A 21 -12.63 -18.84 -7.64
CA ILE A 21 -13.78 -18.01 -7.32
C ILE A 21 -15.05 -18.78 -7.63
N THR A 22 -15.66 -19.33 -6.58
CA THR A 22 -16.97 -19.97 -6.65
C THR A 22 -18.09 -18.93 -6.74
N PRO A 23 -19.31 -19.32 -7.17
CA PRO A 23 -20.48 -18.43 -7.16
C PRO A 23 -20.82 -17.87 -5.76
N LYS A 24 -20.40 -18.55 -4.69
CA LYS A 24 -20.54 -18.06 -3.30
C LYS A 24 -19.54 -16.94 -3.04
N LEU A 25 -18.25 -17.16 -3.31
CA LEU A 25 -17.21 -16.15 -3.14
C LEU A 25 -17.42 -14.91 -4.03
N ALA A 26 -17.99 -15.11 -5.23
CA ALA A 26 -18.27 -13.98 -6.13
C ALA A 26 -19.32 -12.98 -5.61
N LYS A 27 -20.05 -13.34 -4.54
CA LYS A 27 -21.03 -12.44 -3.88
C LYS A 27 -20.42 -11.64 -2.72
N GLU A 28 -19.21 -12.00 -2.30
CA GLU A 28 -18.52 -11.30 -1.24
C GLU A 28 -18.03 -9.93 -1.73
N GLU A 29 -18.05 -8.94 -0.88
CA GLU A 29 -17.54 -7.58 -1.17
C GLU A 29 -16.05 -7.58 -1.45
N ARG A 30 -15.32 -8.50 -0.82
CA ARG A 30 -13.88 -8.73 -1.01
C ARG A 30 -13.64 -10.19 -1.33
N LEU A 31 -12.57 -10.47 -2.05
CA LEU A 31 -12.15 -11.82 -2.36
C LEU A 31 -10.93 -12.20 -1.51
N PRO A 32 -10.87 -13.45 -0.99
CA PRO A 32 -9.66 -13.96 -0.37
C PRO A 32 -8.52 -14.01 -1.38
N ILE A 33 -7.29 -13.88 -0.91
CA ILE A 33 -6.10 -14.09 -1.73
C ILE A 33 -5.69 -15.58 -1.76
N GLY A 34 -6.49 -16.42 -1.14
CA GLY A 34 -6.44 -17.85 -1.26
C GLY A 34 -5.67 -18.56 -0.15
N TYR A 35 -5.12 -19.69 -0.47
CA TYR A 35 -4.28 -20.51 0.40
C TYR A 35 -2.98 -20.83 -0.33
N GLN A 36 -1.96 -21.23 0.42
CA GLN A 36 -0.66 -21.61 -0.13
C GLN A 36 -0.84 -22.66 -1.23
N HIS A 37 -0.21 -22.44 -2.37
CA HIS A 37 -0.25 -23.36 -3.51
C HIS A 37 1.14 -23.94 -3.77
N GLY A 38 1.28 -25.26 -3.55
CA GLY A 38 2.54 -25.97 -3.69
C GLY A 38 3.46 -25.89 -2.45
N GLU A 39 4.62 -26.58 -2.53
CA GLU A 39 5.58 -26.71 -1.43
C GLU A 39 6.82 -25.79 -1.57
N ALA A 40 6.93 -25.09 -2.69
CA ALA A 40 8.10 -24.29 -3.02
C ALA A 40 8.27 -23.03 -2.15
N VAL A 41 7.17 -22.60 -1.50
CA VAL A 41 7.16 -21.45 -0.60
C VAL A 41 6.18 -21.67 0.53
N THR A 42 6.57 -21.31 1.74
CA THR A 42 5.71 -21.28 2.92
C THR A 42 5.23 -19.85 3.15
N VAL A 43 3.92 -19.69 3.36
CA VAL A 43 3.27 -18.41 3.66
C VAL A 43 2.97 -18.35 5.15
N THR A 44 3.48 -17.33 5.83
CA THR A 44 3.27 -17.12 7.27
C THR A 44 2.80 -15.70 7.53
N LEU A 45 2.12 -15.50 8.68
CA LEU A 45 1.78 -14.18 9.20
C LEU A 45 2.68 -13.89 10.40
N GLU A 46 3.51 -12.85 10.28
CA GLU A 46 4.36 -12.40 11.37
C GLU A 46 3.76 -11.19 12.06
N ARG A 47 3.60 -11.26 13.36
CA ARG A 47 3.15 -10.14 14.20
C ARG A 47 4.35 -9.37 14.72
N GLN A 48 4.15 -8.09 15.02
CA GLN A 48 5.20 -7.24 15.60
C GLN A 48 5.70 -7.74 16.96
N ASP A 49 4.91 -8.56 17.67
CA ASP A 49 5.22 -9.22 18.94
C ASP A 49 5.94 -10.59 18.80
N ARG A 50 6.46 -10.93 17.62
CA ARG A 50 7.20 -12.17 17.29
C ARG A 50 6.41 -13.49 17.34
N ILE A 51 5.10 -13.45 17.29
CA ILE A 51 4.28 -14.64 17.13
C ILE A 51 4.12 -14.93 15.64
N THR A 52 4.58 -16.08 15.18
CA THR A 52 4.44 -16.53 13.79
C THR A 52 3.26 -17.48 13.69
N LEU A 53 2.33 -17.19 12.77
CA LEU A 53 1.20 -18.06 12.42
C LEU A 53 1.46 -18.67 11.05
N GLN A 54 1.40 -19.99 10.94
CA GLN A 54 1.56 -20.69 9.66
C GLN A 54 0.21 -20.91 8.99
N ALA A 55 0.19 -20.86 7.66
CA ALA A 55 -0.92 -21.34 6.85
C ALA A 55 -0.89 -22.88 6.87
N GLU A 56 -1.87 -23.50 7.51
CA GLU A 56 -2.07 -24.94 7.32
C GLU A 56 -2.60 -25.19 5.91
N SER A 57 -2.03 -26.20 5.23
CA SER A 57 -2.53 -26.64 3.94
C SER A 57 -3.90 -27.31 4.18
N VAL A 58 -4.96 -26.67 3.71
CA VAL A 58 -6.29 -27.29 3.73
C VAL A 58 -6.30 -28.37 2.65
N ALA A 59 -6.20 -29.64 3.07
CA ALA A 59 -6.58 -30.76 2.22
C ALA A 59 -8.08 -30.67 1.95
N ASP A 60 -8.51 -31.07 0.74
CA ASP A 60 -9.89 -31.09 0.27
C ASP A 60 -10.79 -32.01 1.13
N ASP A 61 -11.08 -31.63 2.37
CA ASP A 61 -12.01 -32.34 3.23
C ASP A 61 -13.07 -31.40 3.78
N ASP A 62 -14.33 -31.64 3.41
CA ASP A 62 -15.53 -30.86 3.74
C ASP A 62 -15.92 -30.87 5.25
N SER A 63 -15.02 -31.29 6.14
CA SER A 63 -15.30 -31.41 7.57
C SER A 63 -14.46 -30.47 8.43
N VAL A 64 -14.69 -29.16 8.33
CA VAL A 64 -14.16 -28.21 9.32
C VAL A 64 -15.23 -27.93 10.39
N SER A 65 -15.13 -28.66 11.48
CA SER A 65 -15.85 -28.37 12.73
C SER A 65 -15.35 -27.05 13.33
N GLY A 66 -16.30 -26.13 13.56
CA GLY A 66 -16.02 -24.77 13.97
C GLY A 66 -15.35 -24.64 15.34
N GLU A 67 -14.18 -24.06 15.34
CA GLU A 67 -13.74 -23.21 16.45
C GLU A 67 -13.48 -21.80 15.86
N GLN A 68 -14.14 -20.81 16.41
CA GLN A 68 -13.98 -19.39 16.08
C GLN A 68 -12.58 -18.94 16.47
N ASN A 69 -11.60 -19.14 15.58
CA ASN A 69 -10.29 -18.54 15.73
C ASN A 69 -10.41 -17.05 15.41
N HIS A 70 -10.27 -16.22 16.44
CA HIS A 70 -10.10 -14.78 16.30
C HIS A 70 -9.00 -14.53 15.26
N SER A 71 -9.34 -13.83 14.19
CA SER A 71 -8.46 -13.54 13.05
C SER A 71 -7.21 -12.77 13.52
N CYS A 72 -6.14 -13.48 13.74
CA CYS A 72 -4.85 -12.87 14.02
C CYS A 72 -4.31 -12.28 12.72
N SER A 73 -4.22 -10.95 12.62
CA SER A 73 -3.59 -10.27 11.48
C SER A 73 -2.09 -10.13 11.69
N GLY A 74 -1.33 -10.23 10.61
CA GLY A 74 0.12 -10.07 10.61
C GLY A 74 0.69 -9.72 9.25
N CYS A 75 1.96 -9.40 9.21
CA CYS A 75 2.66 -9.16 7.96
C CYS A 75 2.86 -10.49 7.22
N ILE A 76 2.46 -10.54 5.96
CA ILE A 76 2.64 -11.72 5.12
C ILE A 76 4.14 -11.88 4.84
N THR A 77 4.69 -13.01 5.29
CA THR A 77 6.08 -13.37 5.07
C THR A 77 6.15 -14.65 4.26
N LEU A 78 7.03 -14.67 3.29
CA LEU A 78 7.24 -15.77 2.36
C LEU A 78 8.61 -16.39 2.62
N GLN A 79 8.69 -17.73 2.69
CA GLN A 79 9.93 -18.44 2.90
C GLN A 79 9.99 -19.69 2.03
N GLY A 80 11.09 -19.86 1.30
CA GLY A 80 11.30 -21.05 0.47
C GLY A 80 12.07 -20.77 -0.81
N GLN A 81 12.07 -21.77 -1.69
CA GLN A 81 12.87 -21.77 -2.92
C GLN A 81 12.37 -20.80 -3.99
N SER A 82 11.09 -20.43 -3.95
CA SER A 82 10.49 -19.45 -4.88
C SER A 82 10.87 -18.01 -4.57
N VAL A 83 11.46 -17.75 -3.39
CA VAL A 83 11.93 -16.43 -3.01
C VAL A 83 13.21 -16.10 -3.78
N ALA A 84 13.23 -14.95 -4.46
CA ALA A 84 14.38 -14.47 -5.20
C ALA A 84 15.61 -14.31 -4.30
N ALA A 85 16.79 -14.34 -4.90
CA ALA A 85 18.04 -14.15 -4.16
C ALA A 85 18.19 -12.76 -3.54
N GLY A 86 17.52 -11.76 -4.10
CA GLY A 86 17.55 -10.36 -3.68
C GLY A 86 17.42 -9.40 -4.84
N TYR A 87 17.58 -8.12 -4.58
CA TYR A 87 17.66 -7.08 -5.61
C TYR A 87 19.05 -6.97 -6.20
N LEU A 88 19.12 -6.65 -7.48
CA LEU A 88 20.41 -6.45 -8.15
C LEU A 88 21.19 -5.28 -7.54
N GLY A 89 22.37 -5.57 -6.97
CA GLY A 89 23.18 -4.57 -6.26
C GLY A 89 22.62 -4.12 -4.90
N GLY A 90 21.55 -4.76 -4.39
CA GLY A 90 20.86 -4.39 -3.17
C GLY A 90 20.76 -5.51 -2.14
N GLU A 91 19.67 -5.46 -1.37
CA GLU A 91 19.36 -6.41 -0.30
C GLU A 91 19.23 -7.85 -0.81
N LYS A 92 19.79 -8.80 -0.04
CA LYS A 92 19.63 -10.25 -0.27
C LYS A 92 18.55 -10.81 0.64
N PHE A 93 17.69 -11.67 0.11
CA PHE A 93 16.52 -12.20 0.84
C PHE A 93 16.80 -13.49 1.61
N HIS A 94 17.87 -14.23 1.26
CA HIS A 94 18.24 -15.47 1.95
C HIS A 94 17.08 -16.48 2.07
N GLY A 95 16.26 -16.59 1.04
CA GLY A 95 15.10 -17.48 1.00
C GLY A 95 13.90 -17.02 1.84
N ARG A 96 13.91 -15.80 2.39
CA ARG A 96 12.83 -15.21 3.16
C ARG A 96 12.54 -13.79 2.67
N PHE A 97 11.27 -13.48 2.42
CA PHE A 97 10.83 -12.17 1.97
C PHE A 97 9.62 -11.67 2.77
N VAL A 98 9.73 -10.48 3.35
CA VAL A 98 8.64 -9.80 4.05
C VAL A 98 7.95 -8.90 3.05
N THR A 99 6.68 -9.21 2.73
CA THR A 99 5.99 -8.55 1.61
C THR A 99 5.59 -7.10 1.88
N GLY A 100 5.48 -6.73 3.17
CA GLY A 100 4.87 -5.46 3.58
C GLY A 100 3.34 -5.47 3.51
N ASP A 101 2.71 -6.52 2.99
CA ASP A 101 1.27 -6.71 3.01
C ASP A 101 0.82 -7.29 4.37
N ILE A 102 -0.27 -6.78 4.92
CA ILE A 102 -0.92 -7.32 6.12
C ILE A 102 -2.06 -8.23 5.67
N GLY A 103 -2.07 -9.44 6.20
CA GLY A 103 -3.12 -10.42 5.97
C GLY A 103 -3.69 -10.97 7.27
N TYR A 104 -4.74 -11.76 7.15
CA TYR A 104 -5.34 -12.56 8.22
C TYR A 104 -5.93 -13.84 7.65
N PHE A 105 -6.01 -14.89 8.48
CA PHE A 105 -6.69 -16.12 8.12
C PHE A 105 -8.14 -16.10 8.60
N GLU A 106 -9.06 -16.45 7.71
CA GLU A 106 -10.47 -16.61 8.02
C GLU A 106 -11.07 -17.68 7.12
N ASN A 107 -11.81 -18.63 7.72
CA ASN A 107 -12.43 -19.77 7.02
C ASN A 107 -11.46 -20.54 6.10
N GLY A 108 -10.23 -20.76 6.55
CA GLY A 108 -9.18 -21.47 5.80
C GLY A 108 -8.52 -20.68 4.67
N TYR A 109 -8.97 -19.45 4.40
CA TYR A 109 -8.37 -18.58 3.39
C TYR A 109 -7.52 -17.48 4.01
N LEU A 110 -6.47 -17.10 3.30
CA LEU A 110 -5.72 -15.88 3.56
C LEU A 110 -6.44 -14.70 2.90
N TRP A 111 -6.65 -13.65 3.67
CA TRP A 111 -7.26 -12.40 3.24
C TRP A 111 -6.25 -11.27 3.30
N TYR A 112 -6.30 -10.39 2.31
CA TYR A 112 -5.53 -9.15 2.33
C TYR A 112 -6.27 -8.08 3.13
N ALA A 113 -5.61 -7.46 4.08
CA ALA A 113 -6.16 -6.37 4.90
C ALA A 113 -5.66 -4.99 4.44
N SER A 114 -4.37 -4.80 4.43
CA SER A 114 -3.73 -3.50 4.17
C SER A 114 -2.23 -3.68 3.87
N ARG A 115 -1.48 -2.57 3.84
CA ARG A 115 -0.01 -2.59 3.88
C ARG A 115 0.49 -2.03 5.22
N CYS A 116 1.63 -2.53 5.67
CA CYS A 116 2.35 -1.97 6.83
C CYS A 116 3.32 -0.84 6.44
N ASP A 117 3.64 -0.73 5.14
CA ASP A 117 4.44 0.33 4.55
C ASP A 117 3.57 1.34 3.78
N ASP A 118 4.22 2.40 3.30
CA ASP A 118 3.55 3.48 2.56
C ASP A 118 3.36 3.18 1.07
N GLN A 119 3.75 1.99 0.60
CA GLN A 119 3.71 1.62 -0.81
C GLN A 119 2.30 1.64 -1.39
N ILE A 120 2.15 2.14 -2.60
CA ILE A 120 0.87 2.35 -3.27
C ILE A 120 0.77 1.46 -4.50
N LYS A 121 -0.33 0.68 -4.60
CA LYS A 121 -0.70 0.00 -5.86
C LYS A 121 -1.69 0.88 -6.63
N TYR A 122 -1.26 1.40 -7.80
CA TYR A 122 -2.08 2.29 -8.61
C TYR A 122 -1.97 1.92 -10.09
N LYS A 123 -3.09 1.62 -10.74
CA LYS A 123 -3.16 1.22 -12.18
C LYS A 123 -2.23 0.06 -12.54
N GLY A 124 -2.03 -0.90 -11.65
CA GLY A 124 -1.11 -2.02 -11.83
C GLY A 124 0.36 -1.72 -11.51
N TYR A 125 0.71 -0.48 -11.26
CA TYR A 125 2.06 -0.08 -10.87
C TYR A 125 2.24 -0.15 -9.35
N ARG A 126 3.45 -0.56 -8.95
CA ARG A 126 3.93 -0.52 -7.57
C ARG A 126 4.70 0.78 -7.38
N ILE A 127 4.18 1.71 -6.60
CA ILE A 127 4.71 3.06 -6.43
C ILE A 127 5.24 3.21 -5.01
N GLU A 128 6.48 3.67 -4.90
CA GLU A 128 7.09 4.10 -3.65
C GLU A 128 6.83 5.60 -3.47
N PRO A 129 5.99 6.03 -2.50
CA PRO A 129 5.73 7.46 -2.28
C PRO A 129 6.99 8.27 -2.05
N GLY A 130 7.99 7.68 -1.39
CA GLY A 130 9.28 8.32 -1.12
C GLY A 130 10.03 8.78 -2.36
N GLU A 131 9.88 8.09 -3.50
CA GLU A 131 10.48 8.50 -4.77
C GLU A 131 9.87 9.81 -5.28
N ILE A 132 8.55 9.94 -5.18
CA ILE A 132 7.83 11.17 -5.57
C ILE A 132 8.12 12.29 -4.55
N GLU A 133 8.17 11.97 -3.26
CA GLU A 133 8.49 12.90 -2.18
C GLU A 133 9.91 13.46 -2.36
N ALA A 134 10.88 12.60 -2.74
CA ALA A 134 12.25 13.02 -3.07
C ALA A 134 12.29 13.94 -4.29
N ALA A 135 11.56 13.61 -5.36
CA ALA A 135 11.48 14.45 -6.55
C ALA A 135 10.85 15.82 -6.24
N LEU A 136 9.81 15.87 -5.41
CA LEU A 136 9.20 17.13 -4.94
C LEU A 136 10.20 17.98 -4.16
N THR A 137 10.91 17.39 -3.21
CA THR A 137 11.86 18.12 -2.37
C THR A 137 13.15 18.52 -3.10
N ALA A 138 13.43 17.94 -4.28
CA ALA A 138 14.50 18.39 -5.17
C ALA A 138 14.14 19.69 -5.90
N LEU A 139 12.87 20.10 -5.94
CA LEU A 139 12.44 21.33 -6.59
C LEU A 139 12.71 22.55 -5.72
N PRO A 140 13.11 23.70 -6.30
CA PRO A 140 13.40 24.91 -5.54
C PRO A 140 12.22 25.36 -4.69
N GLY A 141 12.51 25.69 -3.42
CA GLY A 141 11.53 26.23 -2.48
C GLY A 141 10.64 25.17 -1.81
N ILE A 142 10.73 23.89 -2.15
CA ILE A 142 10.02 22.81 -1.48
C ILE A 142 10.97 22.12 -0.49
N HIS A 143 10.58 22.07 0.80
CA HIS A 143 11.45 21.55 1.87
C HIS A 143 11.01 20.20 2.43
N GLN A 144 9.70 19.94 2.38
CA GLN A 144 9.11 18.69 2.83
C GLN A 144 7.94 18.34 1.91
N ALA A 145 7.73 17.07 1.68
CA ALA A 145 6.59 16.59 0.93
C ALA A 145 6.10 15.26 1.49
N VAL A 146 4.83 15.00 1.30
CA VAL A 146 4.20 13.71 1.58
C VAL A 146 3.21 13.39 0.47
N VAL A 147 3.27 12.17 -0.03
CA VAL A 147 2.40 11.67 -1.10
C VAL A 147 1.41 10.66 -0.54
N LEU A 148 0.13 10.87 -0.84
CA LEU A 148 -0.97 10.11 -0.29
C LEU A 148 -1.86 9.57 -1.42
N PRO A 149 -2.34 8.31 -1.32
CA PRO A 149 -3.32 7.80 -2.26
C PRO A 149 -4.70 8.37 -1.96
N ARG A 150 -5.40 8.89 -2.98
CA ARG A 150 -6.83 9.10 -2.91
C ARG A 150 -7.55 7.82 -3.27
N LYS A 151 -8.44 7.36 -2.38
CA LYS A 151 -9.20 6.12 -2.57
C LYS A 151 -10.67 6.42 -2.86
N ASP A 152 -11.32 5.55 -3.62
CA ASP A 152 -12.78 5.54 -3.78
C ASP A 152 -13.46 4.87 -2.58
N ARG A 153 -14.80 4.78 -2.63
CA ARG A 153 -15.62 4.16 -1.56
C ARG A 153 -15.32 2.66 -1.36
N LEU A 154 -14.74 2.01 -2.36
CA LEU A 154 -14.33 0.60 -2.33
C LEU A 154 -12.88 0.43 -1.90
N GLY A 155 -12.18 1.50 -1.48
CA GLY A 155 -10.80 1.48 -1.06
C GLY A 155 -9.77 1.41 -2.20
N ARG A 156 -10.19 1.50 -3.49
CA ARG A 156 -9.29 1.46 -4.64
C ARG A 156 -8.62 2.81 -4.83
N VAL A 157 -7.32 2.81 -5.09
CA VAL A 157 -6.59 4.04 -5.39
C VAL A 157 -7.01 4.58 -6.75
N ILE A 158 -7.52 5.81 -6.77
CA ILE A 158 -7.99 6.49 -7.99
C ILE A 158 -7.08 7.62 -8.44
N SER A 159 -6.23 8.14 -7.57
CA SER A 159 -5.19 9.12 -7.89
C SER A 159 -4.17 9.24 -6.77
N LEU A 160 -3.03 9.84 -7.07
CA LEU A 160 -2.06 10.32 -6.09
C LEU A 160 -2.31 11.80 -5.81
N GLN A 161 -2.10 12.21 -4.56
CA GLN A 161 -2.14 13.60 -4.10
C GLN A 161 -0.90 13.87 -3.25
N ALA A 162 -0.44 15.10 -3.22
CA ALA A 162 0.68 15.50 -2.39
C ALA A 162 0.33 16.71 -1.51
N VAL A 163 0.97 16.79 -0.34
CA VAL A 163 1.07 18.01 0.45
C VAL A 163 2.54 18.34 0.58
N ALA A 164 2.91 19.57 0.23
CA ALA A 164 4.28 20.03 0.22
C ALA A 164 4.44 21.29 1.05
N ALA A 165 5.43 21.30 1.95
CA ALA A 165 5.84 22.51 2.65
C ALA A 165 6.80 23.29 1.77
N ALA A 166 6.45 24.55 1.48
CA ALA A 166 7.20 25.39 0.56
C ALA A 166 7.38 26.81 1.09
N THR A 167 8.46 27.46 0.64
CA THR A 167 8.66 28.91 0.77
C THR A 167 8.12 29.60 -0.48
N GLY A 168 7.42 30.71 -0.27
CA GLY A 168 6.72 31.43 -1.33
C GLY A 168 5.41 30.76 -1.72
N GLU A 169 4.94 31.05 -2.91
CA GLU A 169 3.68 30.54 -3.47
C GLU A 169 3.95 29.78 -4.77
N PRO A 170 4.42 28.52 -4.71
CA PRO A 170 4.68 27.77 -5.92
C PRO A 170 3.38 27.51 -6.68
N GLN A 171 3.46 27.62 -8.01
CA GLN A 171 2.34 27.32 -8.88
C GLN A 171 2.21 25.82 -9.08
N GLU A 172 1.08 25.22 -8.71
CA GLU A 172 0.85 23.77 -8.77
C GLU A 172 1.19 23.19 -10.15
N GLU A 173 0.74 23.87 -11.21
CA GLU A 173 0.94 23.41 -12.59
C GLU A 173 2.42 23.40 -12.99
N GLN A 174 3.20 24.39 -12.59
CA GLN A 174 4.65 24.42 -12.84
C GLN A 174 5.38 23.28 -12.11
N VAL A 175 5.01 23.01 -10.86
CA VAL A 175 5.57 21.90 -10.08
C VAL A 175 5.19 20.56 -10.73
N ARG A 176 3.95 20.39 -11.18
CA ARG A 176 3.53 19.18 -11.89
C ARG A 176 4.28 18.96 -13.20
N GLN A 177 4.49 20.02 -13.98
CA GLN A 177 5.30 19.94 -15.21
C GLN A 177 6.75 19.57 -14.92
N ALA A 178 7.35 20.14 -13.88
CA ALA A 178 8.70 19.77 -13.44
C ALA A 178 8.76 18.29 -13.03
N LEU A 179 7.80 17.81 -12.24
CA LEU A 179 7.73 16.38 -11.89
C LEU A 179 7.54 15.47 -13.10
N ALA A 180 6.73 15.87 -14.08
CA ALA A 180 6.51 15.09 -15.30
C ALA A 180 7.77 14.94 -16.17
N SER A 181 8.75 15.81 -16.00
CA SER A 181 10.08 15.67 -16.64
C SER A 181 11.02 14.71 -15.90
N MET A 182 10.72 14.39 -14.63
CA MET A 182 11.56 13.57 -13.75
C MET A 182 10.97 12.18 -13.49
N LEU A 183 9.66 12.05 -13.54
CA LEU A 183 8.92 10.85 -13.14
C LEU A 183 7.98 10.37 -14.25
N PRO A 184 7.68 9.07 -14.31
CA PRO A 184 6.62 8.55 -15.16
C PRO A 184 5.28 9.21 -14.87
N GLU A 185 4.42 9.37 -15.87
CA GLU A 185 3.12 10.05 -15.76
C GLU A 185 2.24 9.50 -14.63
N TYR A 186 2.23 8.17 -14.43
CA TYR A 186 1.42 7.54 -13.38
C TYR A 186 1.88 7.85 -11.96
N MET A 187 3.10 8.38 -11.78
CA MET A 187 3.67 8.80 -10.49
C MET A 187 3.42 10.28 -10.20
N VAL A 188 3.05 11.08 -11.19
CA VAL A 188 2.80 12.52 -11.00
C VAL A 188 1.51 12.71 -10.22
N PRO A 189 1.55 13.38 -9.03
CA PRO A 189 0.34 13.65 -8.25
C PRO A 189 -0.68 14.48 -9.03
N ARG A 190 -1.93 14.06 -9.00
CA ARG A 190 -3.02 14.80 -9.65
C ARG A 190 -3.26 16.16 -9.00
N ARG A 191 -2.94 16.29 -7.72
CA ARG A 191 -3.10 17.50 -6.92
C ARG A 191 -1.93 17.66 -5.97
N ILE A 192 -1.45 18.89 -5.83
CA ILE A 192 -0.39 19.26 -4.89
C ILE A 192 -0.90 20.44 -4.07
N LEU A 193 -1.06 20.23 -2.76
CA LEU A 193 -1.42 21.28 -1.82
C LEU A 193 -0.15 21.83 -1.19
N PHE A 194 0.01 23.16 -1.20
CA PHE A 194 1.14 23.81 -0.54
C PHE A 194 0.76 24.36 0.82
N CYS A 195 1.68 24.27 1.77
CA CYS A 195 1.56 24.83 3.12
C CYS A 195 2.92 25.36 3.58
N ARG A 196 2.95 26.09 4.71
CA ARG A 196 4.22 26.60 5.30
C ARG A 196 5.06 25.51 5.94
N ALA A 197 4.40 24.56 6.61
CA ALA A 197 5.07 23.48 7.33
C ALA A 197 4.14 22.25 7.43
N LEU A 198 4.73 21.06 7.39
CA LEU A 198 4.04 19.81 7.66
C LEU A 198 4.14 19.46 9.15
N SER A 199 3.04 18.95 9.72
CA SER A 199 3.06 18.45 11.10
C SER A 199 3.94 17.21 11.20
N MET A 200 4.69 17.12 12.31
CA MET A 200 5.53 15.96 12.60
C MET A 200 4.90 15.11 13.70
N THR A 201 5.17 13.83 13.67
CA THR A 201 4.88 12.90 14.77
C THR A 201 5.91 13.07 15.88
N VAL A 202 5.63 12.50 17.07
CA VAL A 202 6.59 12.49 18.21
C VAL A 202 7.95 11.87 17.86
N ASN A 203 8.00 11.01 16.84
CA ASN A 203 9.22 10.35 16.38
C ASN A 203 9.93 11.11 15.25
N GLY A 204 9.55 12.37 14.97
CA GLY A 204 10.20 13.20 13.96
C GLY A 204 9.89 12.82 12.50
N LYS A 205 8.84 12.04 12.25
CA LYS A 205 8.36 11.74 10.89
C LYS A 205 7.17 12.64 10.54
N ILE A 206 6.95 12.91 9.26
CA ILE A 206 5.76 13.65 8.79
C ILE A 206 4.49 12.89 9.20
N ASP A 207 3.54 13.62 9.80
CA ASP A 207 2.24 13.08 10.20
C ASP A 207 1.32 12.99 8.97
N ARG A 208 1.34 11.81 8.33
CA ARG A 208 0.55 11.54 7.12
C ARG A 208 -0.96 11.67 7.35
N ARG A 209 -1.46 11.43 8.58
CA ARG A 209 -2.89 11.58 8.91
C ARG A 209 -3.31 13.04 8.91
N LYS A 210 -2.48 13.92 9.50
CA LYS A 210 -2.74 15.36 9.46
C LYS A 210 -2.63 15.91 8.05
N ALA A 211 -1.67 15.45 7.26
CA ALA A 211 -1.55 15.82 5.85
C ALA A 211 -2.78 15.38 5.02
N ALA A 212 -3.31 14.17 5.27
CA ALA A 212 -4.55 13.72 4.63
C ALA A 212 -5.74 14.63 4.98
N ALA A 213 -5.87 15.02 6.25
CA ALA A 213 -6.93 15.94 6.70
C ALA A 213 -6.87 17.30 6.00
N LEU A 214 -5.67 17.84 5.69
CA LEU A 214 -5.52 19.06 4.90
C LEU A 214 -6.07 18.91 3.48
N LEU A 215 -5.82 17.77 2.83
CA LEU A 215 -6.35 17.49 1.51
C LEU A 215 -7.88 17.37 1.52
N ASP A 216 -8.46 16.75 2.54
CA ASP A 216 -9.91 16.60 2.68
C ASP A 216 -10.60 17.95 2.91
N GLN A 217 -10.07 18.80 3.79
CA GLN A 217 -10.57 20.15 4.04
C GLN A 217 -10.53 21.02 2.79
N SER A 218 -9.51 20.88 1.97
CA SER A 218 -9.36 21.63 0.73
C SER A 218 -10.20 21.09 -0.45
N ASN A 219 -10.86 19.94 -0.29
CA ASN A 219 -11.83 19.38 -1.23
C ASN A 219 -13.28 19.86 -0.98
N VAL A 220 -13.57 20.52 0.15
CA VAL A 220 -14.85 21.18 0.39
C VAL A 220 -14.87 22.46 -0.46
N PRO A 221 -15.91 22.74 -1.28
CA PRO A 221 -16.03 24.00 -1.99
C PRO A 221 -16.16 25.12 -0.95
N THR A 222 -15.08 25.78 -0.67
CA THR A 222 -15.06 26.95 0.22
C THR A 222 -15.16 28.19 -0.64
N ASP A 223 -16.09 29.09 -0.30
CA ASP A 223 -16.12 30.46 -0.75
C ASP A 223 -14.72 31.08 -0.68
N GLU A 224 -14.38 31.92 -1.65
CA GLU A 224 -13.05 32.53 -1.88
C GLU A 224 -12.39 33.19 -0.66
N LYS A 225 -13.12 33.36 0.45
CA LYS A 225 -12.63 34.04 1.67
C LYS A 225 -11.76 33.18 2.62
N GLU A 226 -11.72 31.85 2.50
CA GLU A 226 -10.92 30.99 3.37
C GLU A 226 -9.58 30.51 2.79
N ARG A 227 -9.34 30.70 1.50
CA ARG A 227 -8.04 30.32 0.88
C ARG A 227 -6.83 31.07 1.43
N ASN A 228 -7.04 32.27 1.98
CA ASN A 228 -5.97 33.09 2.53
C ASN A 228 -5.53 32.71 3.97
N LYS A 229 -6.21 31.77 4.64
CA LYS A 229 -5.83 31.38 6.02
C LYS A 229 -4.70 30.37 6.12
N CYS A 230 -4.30 29.72 5.04
CA CYS A 230 -3.15 28.80 5.08
C CYS A 230 -1.79 29.53 5.04
N PHE A 231 -1.77 30.85 4.78
CA PHE A 231 -0.56 31.68 4.71
C PHE A 231 -0.50 32.83 5.75
N THR A 232 -1.41 32.85 6.72
CA THR A 232 -1.31 33.77 7.87
C THR A 232 -0.81 33.10 9.17
#